data_4b404847559bb59ae5a22ead47152657
#
_entry.id   4b404847559bb59ae5a22ead47152657
#
_cell.length_a   1.000
_cell.length_b   1.000
_cell.length_c   1.000
_cell.angle_alpha   90.00
_cell.angle_beta   90.00
_cell.angle_gamma   90.00
#
_symmetry.space_group_name_H-M   'P 1'
#
loop_
_entity.id
_entity.type
_entity.pdbx_description
1 polymer ?
#
loop_
_entity_poly.entity_id
_entity_poly.type
_entity_poly.pdbx_seq_one_letter_code
_entity_poly.pdbx_strand_id
1 'polypeptide(L)'
;MGKKYIEPIDFEVESLFPIDSFPTVPKQKKKRQIIRTIYPENKLEKTPRRVMIDLDGTIHKYSKGYQDGTIYDDPFEGAGKVIEWLRRNGYEIVIFTTRASAENAAELGGDHKDQIRQVAAWLKKHGIYFDRITSEKLAADFYIDDKAIHIPNGNWNVVLNVIKKRIN
;
A
#
# COMPACT_ATOMS: atom_id res chain seq x y z
N MET A 1 13.75 29.74 -3.56
CA MET A 1 14.53 28.69 -2.91
C MET A 1 14.03 27.36 -3.41
N GLY A 2 14.82 26.68 -4.25
CA GLY A 2 14.43 25.45 -4.92
C GLY A 2 14.40 24.25 -3.96
N LYS A 3 13.29 23.52 -3.96
CA LYS A 3 13.20 22.23 -3.28
C LYS A 3 14.13 21.25 -4.01
N LYS A 4 15.17 20.77 -3.33
CA LYS A 4 15.99 19.65 -3.81
C LYS A 4 15.11 18.41 -3.80
N TYR A 5 14.78 17.89 -4.97
CA TYR A 5 14.30 16.52 -5.14
C TYR A 5 15.44 15.58 -4.75
N ILE A 6 15.18 14.69 -3.80
CA ILE A 6 16.05 13.54 -3.55
C ILE A 6 15.70 12.54 -4.64
N GLU A 7 16.65 12.26 -5.54
CA GLU A 7 16.48 11.22 -6.56
C GLU A 7 16.22 9.87 -5.85
N PRO A 8 15.28 9.06 -6.38
CA PRO A 8 15.08 7.72 -5.86
C PRO A 8 16.36 6.92 -6.05
N ILE A 9 16.79 6.22 -5.02
CA ILE A 9 17.89 5.27 -5.09
C ILE A 9 17.45 4.18 -6.07
N ASP A 10 18.12 4.07 -7.22
CA ASP A 10 17.95 2.99 -8.17
C ASP A 10 18.36 1.66 -7.51
N PHE A 11 17.38 0.98 -6.92
CA PHE A 11 17.50 -0.42 -6.63
C PHE A 11 17.12 -1.20 -7.88
N GLU A 12 18.09 -1.85 -8.53
CA GLU A 12 17.83 -2.86 -9.56
C GLU A 12 17.06 -4.03 -8.92
N VAL A 13 15.74 -3.92 -8.90
CA VAL A 13 14.84 -4.95 -8.36
C VAL A 13 15.02 -6.29 -9.08
N GLU A 14 15.45 -6.26 -10.35
CA GLU A 14 15.72 -7.47 -11.14
C GLU A 14 16.93 -8.29 -10.66
N SER A 15 17.93 -7.66 -10.04
CA SER A 15 19.11 -8.37 -9.51
C SER A 15 18.86 -9.04 -8.17
N LEU A 16 17.89 -8.54 -7.39
CA LEU A 16 17.56 -9.10 -6.07
C LEU A 16 16.52 -10.23 -6.13
N PHE A 17 15.69 -10.27 -7.18
CA PHE A 17 14.63 -11.27 -7.33
C PHE A 17 14.42 -11.65 -8.81
N PRO A 18 15.26 -12.51 -9.40
CA PRO A 18 14.98 -13.06 -10.73
C PRO A 18 13.63 -13.80 -10.66
N ILE A 19 12.73 -13.47 -11.59
CA ILE A 19 11.32 -13.96 -11.62
C ILE A 19 11.25 -15.48 -11.60
N ASP A 20 12.26 -16.17 -12.13
CA ASP A 20 12.35 -17.62 -12.22
C ASP A 20 12.96 -18.29 -10.97
N SER A 21 13.47 -17.52 -10.00
CA SER A 21 14.12 -18.03 -8.80
C SER A 21 13.23 -18.02 -7.55
N PHE A 22 11.95 -17.62 -7.66
CA PHE A 22 11.03 -17.79 -6.55
C PHE A 22 10.76 -19.28 -6.35
N PRO A 23 11.21 -19.87 -5.24
CA PRO A 23 10.96 -21.28 -4.99
C PRO A 23 9.44 -21.49 -4.95
N THR A 24 8.97 -22.50 -5.69
CA THR A 24 7.63 -23.07 -5.51
C THR A 24 7.48 -23.33 -4.01
N VAL A 25 6.60 -22.57 -3.36
CA VAL A 25 6.44 -22.58 -1.91
C VAL A 25 6.08 -23.99 -1.46
N PRO A 26 6.95 -24.72 -0.75
CA PRO A 26 6.53 -25.91 -0.05
C PRO A 26 5.51 -25.49 0.99
N LYS A 27 4.42 -26.22 1.17
CA LYS A 27 3.43 -26.03 2.24
C LYS A 27 4.14 -26.09 3.61
N GLN A 28 4.75 -24.97 4.07
CA GLN A 28 5.55 -24.95 5.29
C GLN A 28 4.74 -24.42 6.48
N LYS A 29 4.47 -25.33 7.41
CA LYS A 29 3.94 -25.05 8.76
C LYS A 29 4.89 -24.20 9.64
N LYS A 30 6.09 -23.79 9.19
CA LYS A 30 7.14 -23.15 10.02
C LYS A 30 7.18 -21.63 10.05
N LYS A 31 6.47 -20.89 9.19
CA LYS A 31 6.49 -19.40 9.21
C LYS A 31 5.62 -18.76 10.31
N ARG A 32 4.86 -19.54 11.09
CA ARG A 32 4.04 -19.02 12.22
C ARG A 32 4.84 -18.57 13.45
N GLN A 33 6.10 -18.96 13.59
CA GLN A 33 6.85 -18.70 14.84
C GLN A 33 7.44 -17.29 14.94
N ILE A 34 7.81 -16.63 13.84
CA ILE A 34 8.47 -15.31 13.90
C ILE A 34 7.47 -14.19 14.23
N ILE A 35 6.22 -14.30 13.79
CA ILE A 35 5.18 -13.29 14.09
C ILE A 35 4.67 -13.42 15.52
N ARG A 36 4.71 -14.63 16.11
CA ARG A 36 4.27 -14.88 17.50
C ARG A 36 5.10 -14.17 18.57
N THR A 37 6.34 -13.80 18.27
CA THR A 37 7.23 -13.18 19.25
C THR A 37 6.97 -11.68 19.44
N ILE A 38 6.24 -11.02 18.52
CA ILE A 38 6.00 -9.58 18.54
C ILE A 38 4.61 -9.22 19.11
N TYR A 39 3.66 -10.13 19.02
CA TYR A 39 2.30 -9.92 19.53
C TYR A 39 1.92 -11.06 20.49
N PRO A 40 1.63 -10.79 21.78
CA PRO A 40 1.17 -11.83 22.72
C PRO A 40 -0.10 -12.49 22.20
N GLU A 41 -0.22 -13.81 22.41
CA GLU A 41 -1.34 -14.66 21.97
C GLU A 41 -2.66 -14.23 22.63
N ASN A 42 -3.29 -13.17 22.17
CA ASN A 42 -4.72 -13.05 22.29
C ASN A 42 -5.33 -13.75 21.09
N LYS A 43 -6.31 -14.63 21.31
CA LYS A 43 -7.08 -15.34 20.29
C LYS A 43 -7.39 -14.43 19.10
N LEU A 44 -6.46 -14.32 18.16
CA LEU A 44 -6.72 -13.71 16.87
C LEU A 44 -7.70 -14.66 16.19
N GLU A 45 -8.98 -14.30 16.17
CA GLU A 45 -9.86 -14.77 15.11
C GLU A 45 -9.04 -14.74 13.84
N LYS A 46 -9.14 -15.79 13.04
CA LYS A 46 -8.37 -15.89 11.78
C LYS A 46 -8.70 -14.67 10.92
N THR A 47 -7.95 -13.59 11.13
CA THR A 47 -8.02 -12.44 10.23
C THR A 47 -7.70 -12.98 8.84
N PRO A 48 -8.53 -12.71 7.85
CA PRO A 48 -8.21 -13.11 6.50
C PRO A 48 -6.81 -12.56 6.18
N ARG A 49 -6.00 -13.32 5.44
CA ARG A 49 -4.73 -12.82 4.93
C ARG A 49 -5.04 -11.62 4.05
N ARG A 50 -4.73 -10.44 4.53
CA ARG A 50 -5.10 -9.18 3.87
C ARG A 50 -3.92 -8.24 3.83
N VAL A 51 -3.80 -7.54 2.72
CA VAL A 51 -2.91 -6.39 2.60
C VAL A 51 -3.73 -5.16 2.21
N MET A 52 -3.51 -4.07 2.94
CA MET A 52 -4.08 -2.76 2.66
C MET A 52 -3.01 -1.96 1.92
N ILE A 53 -3.33 -1.45 0.73
CA ILE A 53 -2.38 -0.73 -0.11
C ILE A 53 -2.99 0.63 -0.46
N ASP A 54 -2.30 1.71 -0.11
CA ASP A 54 -2.68 3.04 -0.53
C ASP A 54 -2.50 3.23 -2.03
N LEU A 55 -3.24 4.19 -2.60
CA LEU A 55 -3.21 4.48 -4.02
C LEU A 55 -2.24 5.62 -4.37
N ASP A 56 -2.50 6.81 -3.83
CA ASP A 56 -1.86 8.06 -4.24
C ASP A 56 -0.50 8.24 -3.58
N GLY A 57 0.59 8.16 -4.34
CA GLY A 57 1.95 8.17 -3.82
C GLY A 57 2.50 6.77 -3.51
N THR A 58 1.67 5.72 -3.62
CA THR A 58 2.04 4.33 -3.31
C THR A 58 1.93 3.42 -4.53
N ILE A 59 0.79 3.35 -5.20
CA ILE A 59 0.62 2.65 -6.49
C ILE A 59 0.70 3.67 -7.63
N HIS A 60 -0.09 4.73 -7.56
CA HIS A 60 -0.14 5.86 -8.49
C HIS A 60 0.94 6.87 -8.11
N LYS A 61 1.75 7.32 -9.07
CA LYS A 61 2.89 8.24 -8.82
C LYS A 61 2.49 9.56 -8.20
N TYR A 62 1.28 10.04 -8.49
CA TYR A 62 0.68 11.23 -7.87
C TYR A 62 1.55 12.49 -7.95
N SER A 63 2.26 12.68 -9.06
CA SER A 63 3.30 13.73 -9.23
C SER A 63 2.77 15.16 -9.13
N LYS A 64 1.46 15.37 -9.38
CA LYS A 64 0.82 16.68 -9.37
C LYS A 64 -0.07 16.92 -8.14
N GLY A 65 -0.13 15.98 -7.20
CA GLY A 65 -1.06 16.03 -6.09
C GLY A 65 -2.52 15.83 -6.53
N TYR A 66 -3.47 16.08 -5.63
CA TYR A 66 -4.89 16.05 -5.97
C TYR A 66 -5.23 17.26 -6.86
N GLN A 67 -5.87 16.99 -7.99
CA GLN A 67 -6.36 18.01 -8.92
C GLN A 67 -7.90 18.07 -8.87
N ASP A 68 -8.54 17.48 -9.86
CA ASP A 68 -9.99 17.38 -10.01
C ASP A 68 -10.55 15.97 -9.72
N GLY A 69 -9.73 15.12 -9.09
CA GLY A 69 -10.04 13.71 -8.85
C GLY A 69 -9.54 12.76 -9.93
N THR A 70 -9.06 13.28 -11.07
CA THR A 70 -8.48 12.46 -12.14
C THR A 70 -7.24 11.71 -11.67
N ILE A 71 -7.10 10.45 -12.09
CA ILE A 71 -5.89 9.64 -11.87
C ILE A 71 -5.07 9.68 -13.15
N TYR A 72 -4.05 10.53 -13.17
CA TYR A 72 -3.37 10.99 -14.40
C TYR A 72 -2.02 10.32 -14.67
N ASP A 73 -1.32 9.89 -13.64
CA ASP A 73 -0.01 9.24 -13.79
C ASP A 73 -0.13 7.73 -13.98
N ASP A 74 0.95 7.15 -14.47
CA ASP A 74 1.16 5.71 -14.48
C ASP A 74 1.46 5.18 -13.05
N PRO A 75 1.27 3.87 -12.81
CA PRO A 75 1.71 3.26 -11.58
C PRO A 75 3.24 3.32 -11.41
N PHE A 76 3.70 3.26 -10.16
CA PHE A 76 5.11 3.01 -9.90
C PHE A 76 5.52 1.66 -10.47
N GLU A 77 6.74 1.63 -10.98
CA GLU A 77 7.32 0.40 -11.50
C GLU A 77 7.36 -0.70 -10.43
N GLY A 78 7.00 -1.91 -10.83
CA GLY A 78 6.97 -3.07 -9.93
C GLY A 78 5.71 -3.19 -9.08
N ALA A 79 4.89 -2.15 -8.89
CA ALA A 79 3.69 -2.22 -8.05
C ALA A 79 2.75 -3.37 -8.46
N GLY A 80 2.42 -3.48 -9.74
CA GLY A 80 1.56 -4.55 -10.25
C GLY A 80 2.16 -5.95 -10.07
N LYS A 81 3.49 -6.10 -10.23
CA LYS A 81 4.20 -7.37 -10.01
C LYS A 81 4.10 -7.83 -8.56
N VAL A 82 4.32 -6.92 -7.60
CA VAL A 82 4.23 -7.21 -6.16
C VAL A 82 2.80 -7.55 -5.75
N ILE A 83 1.81 -6.80 -6.23
CA ILE A 83 0.40 -7.05 -5.97
C ILE A 83 -0.01 -8.44 -6.50
N GLU A 84 0.39 -8.78 -7.72
CA GLU A 84 0.10 -10.10 -8.29
C GLU A 84 0.78 -11.23 -7.49
N TRP A 85 2.01 -11.01 -7.02
CA TRP A 85 2.68 -11.98 -6.15
C TRP A 85 1.91 -12.17 -4.83
N LEU A 86 1.45 -11.10 -4.18
CA LEU A 86 0.64 -11.15 -2.97
C LEU A 86 -0.66 -11.93 -3.21
N ARG A 87 -1.38 -11.62 -4.31
CA ARG A 87 -2.59 -12.32 -4.70
C ARG A 87 -2.37 -13.83 -4.85
N ARG A 88 -1.30 -14.23 -5.57
CA ARG A 88 -0.94 -15.65 -5.76
C ARG A 88 -0.56 -16.35 -4.46
N ASN A 89 -0.12 -15.61 -3.45
CA ASN A 89 0.15 -16.12 -2.12
C ASN A 89 -1.08 -16.11 -1.19
N GLY A 90 -2.28 -15.85 -1.73
CA GLY A 90 -3.55 -15.95 -1.03
C GLY A 90 -3.87 -14.76 -0.14
N TYR A 91 -3.33 -13.58 -0.46
CA TYR A 91 -3.74 -12.34 0.19
C TYR A 91 -4.93 -11.71 -0.51
N GLU A 92 -5.90 -11.25 0.26
CA GLU A 92 -6.92 -10.29 -0.17
C GLU A 92 -6.24 -8.94 -0.40
N ILE A 93 -6.39 -8.38 -1.60
CA ILE A 93 -5.79 -7.11 -2.01
C ILE A 93 -6.83 -6.01 -1.83
N VAL A 94 -6.63 -5.15 -0.85
CA VAL A 94 -7.54 -4.04 -0.57
C VAL A 94 -6.85 -2.72 -0.87
N ILE A 95 -7.39 -1.98 -1.82
CA ILE A 95 -6.94 -0.61 -2.10
C ILE A 95 -7.57 0.30 -1.03
N PHE A 96 -6.71 0.87 -0.18
CA PHE A 96 -7.08 1.73 0.92
C PHE A 96 -6.77 3.18 0.55
N THR A 97 -7.79 3.95 0.21
CA THR A 97 -7.58 5.32 -0.32
C THR A 97 -8.64 6.28 0.19
N THR A 98 -8.22 7.51 0.48
CA THR A 98 -9.11 8.62 0.86
C THR A 98 -10.10 8.99 -0.25
N ARG A 99 -9.82 8.63 -1.52
CA ARG A 99 -10.75 8.83 -2.65
C ARG A 99 -12.07 8.08 -2.46
N ALA A 100 -12.08 7.00 -1.68
CA ALA A 100 -13.28 6.23 -1.37
C ALA A 100 -14.08 6.79 -0.18
N SER A 101 -13.61 7.86 0.48
CA SER A 101 -14.29 8.52 1.60
C SER A 101 -15.42 9.40 1.12
N ALA A 102 -16.63 9.19 1.66
CA ALA A 102 -17.78 10.05 1.39
C ALA A 102 -17.57 11.47 1.96
N GLU A 103 -16.90 11.60 3.10
CA GLU A 103 -16.57 12.87 3.74
C GLU A 103 -15.61 13.68 2.86
N ASN A 104 -14.48 13.08 2.44
CA ASN A 104 -13.53 13.71 1.53
C ASN A 104 -14.18 14.13 0.20
N ALA A 105 -15.01 13.27 -0.36
CA ALA A 105 -15.70 13.58 -1.62
C ALA A 105 -16.65 14.78 -1.46
N ALA A 106 -17.36 14.87 -0.34
CA ALA A 106 -18.26 15.99 -0.04
C ALA A 106 -17.49 17.31 0.12
N GLU A 107 -16.34 17.29 0.82
CA GLU A 107 -15.46 18.48 0.98
C GLU A 107 -14.93 18.99 -0.38
N LEU A 108 -14.69 18.09 -1.31
CA LEU A 108 -14.16 18.40 -2.65
C LEU A 108 -15.25 18.62 -3.71
N GLY A 109 -16.54 18.60 -3.31
CA GLY A 109 -17.68 18.80 -4.19
C GLY A 109 -17.93 17.65 -5.17
N GLY A 110 -17.46 16.43 -4.87
CA GLY A 110 -17.59 15.24 -5.69
C GLY A 110 -18.43 14.12 -5.09
N ASP A 111 -18.52 13.00 -5.81
CA ASP A 111 -19.16 11.77 -5.33
C ASP A 111 -18.11 10.65 -5.16
N HIS A 112 -18.00 10.12 -3.93
CA HIS A 112 -17.08 9.03 -3.62
C HIS A 112 -17.30 7.77 -4.48
N LYS A 113 -18.53 7.49 -4.90
CA LYS A 113 -18.83 6.35 -5.78
C LYS A 113 -18.23 6.54 -7.17
N ASP A 114 -18.20 7.80 -7.66
CA ASP A 114 -17.52 8.14 -8.91
C ASP A 114 -16.03 7.98 -8.77
N GLN A 115 -15.45 8.41 -7.67
CA GLN A 115 -14.03 8.22 -7.38
C GLN A 115 -13.67 6.73 -7.31
N ILE A 116 -14.46 5.90 -6.64
CA ILE A 116 -14.26 4.45 -6.60
C ILE A 116 -14.28 3.85 -8.02
N ARG A 117 -15.24 4.28 -8.87
CA ARG A 117 -15.31 3.82 -10.26
C ARG A 117 -14.08 4.22 -11.07
N GLN A 118 -13.59 5.44 -10.90
CA GLN A 118 -12.36 5.93 -11.56
C GLN A 118 -11.14 5.14 -11.11
N VAL A 119 -10.97 4.91 -9.80
CA VAL A 119 -9.90 4.08 -9.24
C VAL A 119 -9.94 2.67 -9.82
N ALA A 120 -11.12 2.03 -9.83
CA ALA A 120 -11.28 0.69 -10.38
C ALA A 120 -10.95 0.62 -11.88
N ALA A 121 -11.39 1.62 -12.65
CA ALA A 121 -11.11 1.71 -14.08
C ALA A 121 -9.62 1.89 -14.35
N TRP A 122 -8.94 2.76 -13.58
CA TRP A 122 -7.51 3.01 -13.69
C TRP A 122 -6.69 1.76 -13.35
N LEU A 123 -6.99 1.08 -12.24
CA LEU A 123 -6.32 -0.17 -11.85
C LEU A 123 -6.46 -1.25 -12.92
N LYS A 124 -7.68 -1.42 -13.46
CA LYS A 124 -7.94 -2.37 -14.56
C LYS A 124 -7.18 -2.01 -15.83
N LYS A 125 -7.14 -0.73 -16.20
CA LYS A 125 -6.37 -0.23 -17.36
C LYS A 125 -4.89 -0.62 -17.27
N HIS A 126 -4.32 -0.59 -16.07
CA HIS A 126 -2.92 -0.91 -15.83
C HIS A 126 -2.68 -2.40 -15.45
N GLY A 127 -3.71 -3.25 -15.54
CA GLY A 127 -3.60 -4.67 -15.22
C GLY A 127 -3.30 -4.96 -13.75
N ILE A 128 -3.66 -4.04 -12.84
CA ILE A 128 -3.43 -4.19 -11.41
C ILE A 128 -4.66 -4.82 -10.76
N TYR A 129 -4.44 -5.96 -10.12
CA TYR A 129 -5.50 -6.70 -9.43
C TYR A 129 -5.88 -6.04 -8.10
N PHE A 130 -7.16 -6.14 -7.74
CA PHE A 130 -7.69 -5.77 -6.44
C PHE A 130 -8.98 -6.56 -6.15
N ASP A 131 -9.24 -6.82 -4.88
CA ASP A 131 -10.48 -7.43 -4.40
C ASP A 131 -11.48 -6.35 -3.93
N ARG A 132 -10.98 -5.26 -3.34
CA ARG A 132 -11.79 -4.22 -2.72
C ARG A 132 -11.13 -2.85 -2.83
N ILE A 133 -11.97 -1.81 -2.85
CA ILE A 133 -11.56 -0.40 -2.70
C ILE A 133 -12.35 0.18 -1.52
N THR A 134 -11.68 0.83 -0.56
CA THR A 134 -12.30 1.39 0.63
C THR A 134 -11.47 2.54 1.22
N SER A 135 -12.11 3.40 2.00
CA SER A 135 -11.45 4.36 2.89
C SER A 135 -11.37 3.87 4.35
N GLU A 136 -11.97 2.72 4.66
CA GLU A 136 -11.97 2.16 6.00
C GLU A 136 -10.69 1.39 6.28
N LYS A 137 -10.09 1.63 7.45
CA LYS A 137 -8.94 0.86 7.94
C LYS A 137 -9.40 -0.48 8.49
N LEU A 138 -9.24 -1.54 7.70
CA LEU A 138 -9.59 -2.92 8.09
C LEU A 138 -8.41 -3.62 8.76
N ALA A 139 -8.68 -4.65 9.57
CA ALA A 139 -7.62 -5.52 10.09
C ALA A 139 -6.87 -6.19 8.92
N ALA A 140 -5.54 -6.10 8.91
CA ALA A 140 -4.69 -6.62 7.85
C ALA A 140 -3.33 -7.06 8.39
N ASP A 141 -2.64 -7.94 7.65
CA ASP A 141 -1.27 -8.36 7.98
C ASP A 141 -0.25 -7.25 7.63
N PHE A 142 -0.55 -6.47 6.56
CA PHE A 142 0.32 -5.39 6.09
C PHE A 142 -0.47 -4.18 5.66
N TYR A 143 0.12 -2.99 5.90
CA TYR A 143 -0.29 -1.71 5.34
C TYR A 143 0.89 -1.16 4.54
N ILE A 144 0.70 -0.93 3.25
CA ILE A 144 1.68 -0.35 2.33
C ILE A 144 1.21 1.06 1.99
N ASP A 145 1.97 2.08 2.38
CA ASP A 145 1.53 3.47 2.38
C ASP A 145 2.74 4.41 2.41
N ASP A 146 2.78 5.43 1.57
CA ASP A 146 3.89 6.39 1.45
C ASP A 146 3.98 7.35 2.65
N LYS A 147 2.89 7.54 3.38
CA LYS A 147 2.81 8.47 4.52
C LYS A 147 2.87 7.77 5.87
N ALA A 148 2.68 6.47 5.92
CA ALA A 148 2.74 5.71 7.16
C ALA A 148 4.12 5.81 7.83
N ILE A 149 4.12 5.86 9.14
CA ILE A 149 5.34 5.81 9.95
C ILE A 149 5.31 4.52 10.74
N HIS A 150 6.30 3.65 10.49
CA HIS A 150 6.46 2.44 11.28
C HIS A 150 6.99 2.77 12.69
N ILE A 151 6.38 2.17 13.72
CA ILE A 151 6.75 2.36 15.12
C ILE A 151 7.42 1.07 15.62
N PRO A 152 8.75 0.93 15.51
CA PRO A 152 9.43 -0.27 15.95
C PRO A 152 9.36 -0.40 17.48
N ASN A 153 8.79 -1.50 17.97
CA ASN A 153 8.67 -1.80 19.39
C ASN A 153 8.05 -0.68 20.24
N GLY A 154 7.14 0.10 19.67
CA GLY A 154 6.49 1.23 20.38
C GLY A 154 7.40 2.43 20.65
N ASN A 155 8.52 2.57 19.95
CA ASN A 155 9.47 3.66 20.16
C ASN A 155 9.04 4.95 19.49
N TRP A 156 8.34 5.81 20.22
CA TRP A 156 7.84 7.10 19.74
C TRP A 156 8.92 8.13 19.39
N ASN A 157 10.16 7.98 19.89
CA ASN A 157 11.27 8.85 19.48
C ASN A 157 11.61 8.67 17.99
N VAL A 158 11.44 7.45 17.45
CA VAL A 158 11.60 7.20 16.01
C VAL A 158 10.54 8.02 15.23
N VAL A 159 9.29 7.98 15.68
CA VAL A 159 8.19 8.75 15.04
C VAL A 159 8.51 10.24 15.05
N LEU A 160 8.90 10.79 16.21
CA LEU A 160 9.24 12.20 16.34
C LEU A 160 10.39 12.59 15.39
N ASN A 161 11.42 11.75 15.28
CA ASN A 161 12.56 12.02 14.39
C ASN A 161 12.17 12.00 12.92
N VAL A 162 11.30 11.06 12.50
CA VAL A 162 10.77 11.00 11.13
C VAL A 162 9.95 12.25 10.82
N ILE A 163 9.04 12.64 11.73
CA ILE A 163 8.22 13.85 11.55
C ILE A 163 9.11 15.08 11.42
N LYS A 164 10.08 15.30 12.33
CA LYS A 164 11.00 16.44 12.26
C LYS A 164 11.75 16.52 10.93
N LYS A 165 12.16 15.37 10.36
CA LYS A 165 12.84 15.34 9.05
C LYS A 165 11.92 15.68 7.87
N ARG A 166 10.61 15.42 7.99
CA ARG A 166 9.64 15.70 6.93
C ARG A 166 9.15 17.15 6.91
N ILE A 167 9.19 17.84 8.05
CA ILE A 167 8.68 19.23 8.19
C ILE A 167 9.78 20.29 8.13
N ASN A 168 11.05 19.92 8.23
CA ASN A 168 12.23 20.80 8.05
C ASN A 168 12.83 20.61 6.65
#